data_b94a1e5f2e55a88792f214b7975c292a
#
_entry.id   b94a1e5f2e55a88792f214b7975c292a
#
_cell.length_a   1.000
_cell.length_b   1.000
_cell.length_c   1.000
_cell.angle_alpha   90.00
_cell.angle_beta   90.00
_cell.angle_gamma   90.00
#
_symmetry.space_group_name_H-M   'P 1'
#
loop_
_entity.id
_entity.type
_entity.pdbx_description
1 polymer ?
#
loop_
_entity_poly.entity_id
_entity_poly.type
_entity_poly.pdbx_seq_one_letter_code
_entity_poly.pdbx_strand_id
1 'polypeptide(L)'
;KVSATFDDGTTEDITPFCDFKITDDSIAAVSPLGLLTARQPGDAGLTILYRGSVQAIRVLVPAPAKGPFPSIDAANAIDREVFAKLKLLNMIPAKQASDEVFLRRVYIDTISQLPTPEEAREFLASKDPKKREKLVDKLLAHPLHAAVWATKLSDVTGNNTIALEQPQQLQPRRSQMWHDWIRKRIADNVPYAQIARDILTATSLDGMTPEEFIAFNKKLEGQMAKPGSTDYSEKKTLDLFWRRQQQVPIEQWGEKVAAAFLGVRLECAQCHK
;
A
#
# COMPACT_ATOMS: atom_id res chain seq x y z
N LYS A 1 -29.18 -17.84 -8.77
CA LYS A 1 -29.12 -18.75 -9.90
C LYS A 1 -27.80 -18.65 -10.59
N VAL A 2 -27.14 -19.76 -10.86
CA VAL A 2 -25.87 -19.87 -11.58
C VAL A 2 -26.13 -20.65 -12.87
N SER A 3 -25.69 -20.06 -13.99
CA SER A 3 -25.81 -20.70 -15.31
C SER A 3 -24.44 -20.93 -15.92
N ALA A 4 -24.22 -22.08 -16.53
CA ALA A 4 -23.04 -22.34 -17.33
C ALA A 4 -23.42 -22.44 -18.81
N THR A 5 -22.59 -21.88 -19.68
CA THR A 5 -22.67 -22.07 -21.13
C THR A 5 -21.57 -23.04 -21.52
N PHE A 6 -21.92 -24.09 -22.21
CA PHE A 6 -21.01 -25.16 -22.65
C PHE A 6 -20.52 -24.93 -24.08
N ASP A 7 -19.47 -25.66 -24.50
CA ASP A 7 -18.82 -25.48 -25.79
C ASP A 7 -19.77 -25.75 -26.99
N ASP A 8 -20.83 -26.51 -26.79
CA ASP A 8 -21.87 -26.75 -27.79
C ASP A 8 -22.90 -25.60 -27.88
N GLY A 9 -22.73 -24.53 -27.09
CA GLY A 9 -23.62 -23.38 -27.03
C GLY A 9 -24.85 -23.56 -26.12
N THR A 10 -25.03 -24.73 -25.49
CA THR A 10 -26.14 -24.94 -24.53
C THR A 10 -25.90 -24.19 -23.22
N THR A 11 -26.97 -23.72 -22.59
CA THR A 11 -26.89 -23.04 -21.29
C THR A 11 -27.78 -23.74 -20.29
N GLU A 12 -27.19 -24.18 -19.17
CA GLU A 12 -27.92 -24.93 -18.14
C GLU A 12 -27.84 -24.22 -16.78
N ASP A 13 -28.84 -24.50 -15.94
CA ASP A 13 -28.83 -24.08 -14.53
C ASP A 13 -28.00 -25.07 -13.71
N ILE A 14 -26.82 -24.63 -13.32
CA ILE A 14 -25.90 -25.45 -12.54
C ILE A 14 -25.90 -25.12 -11.05
N THR A 15 -26.85 -24.30 -10.59
CA THR A 15 -26.92 -23.87 -9.18
C THR A 15 -26.80 -25.01 -8.18
N PRO A 16 -27.51 -26.16 -8.35
CA PRO A 16 -27.42 -27.27 -7.40
C PRO A 16 -26.07 -28.00 -7.35
N PHE A 17 -25.20 -27.73 -8.35
CA PHE A 17 -23.91 -28.40 -8.50
C PHE A 17 -22.74 -27.46 -8.14
N CYS A 18 -23.03 -26.26 -7.61
CA CYS A 18 -22.05 -25.29 -7.21
C CYS A 18 -21.78 -25.33 -5.71
N ASP A 19 -20.51 -25.08 -5.33
CA ASP A 19 -20.15 -24.75 -3.95
C ASP A 19 -20.20 -23.25 -3.76
N PHE A 20 -20.80 -22.82 -2.65
CA PHE A 20 -20.96 -21.41 -2.30
C PHE A 20 -20.22 -21.08 -1.03
N LYS A 21 -19.39 -20.02 -1.03
CA LYS A 21 -18.68 -19.56 0.15
C LYS A 21 -18.78 -18.05 0.28
N ILE A 22 -19.32 -17.56 1.40
CA ILE A 22 -19.35 -16.14 1.74
C ILE A 22 -18.10 -15.77 2.55
N THR A 23 -17.56 -14.56 2.33
CA THR A 23 -16.36 -14.08 3.03
C THR A 23 -16.66 -13.63 4.45
N ASP A 24 -17.90 -13.19 4.72
CA ASP A 24 -18.36 -12.74 6.03
C ASP A 24 -19.82 -13.17 6.26
N ASP A 25 -19.99 -14.19 7.09
CA ASP A 25 -21.30 -14.76 7.41
C ASP A 25 -22.11 -13.90 8.40
N SER A 26 -21.49 -12.90 9.03
CA SER A 26 -22.22 -11.92 9.82
C SER A 26 -23.04 -10.97 8.96
N ILE A 27 -22.60 -10.70 7.73
CA ILE A 27 -23.27 -9.80 6.76
C ILE A 27 -24.37 -10.53 6.01
N ALA A 28 -24.08 -11.73 5.49
CA ALA A 28 -25.06 -12.56 4.79
C ALA A 28 -24.72 -14.05 4.94
N ALA A 29 -25.73 -14.89 4.89
CA ALA A 29 -25.56 -16.34 4.80
C ALA A 29 -25.90 -16.84 3.41
N VAL A 30 -25.25 -17.91 2.98
CA VAL A 30 -25.58 -18.62 1.74
C VAL A 30 -25.92 -20.07 2.05
N SER A 31 -27.02 -20.56 1.50
CA SER A 31 -27.39 -22.00 1.62
C SER A 31 -26.63 -22.84 0.61
N PRO A 32 -26.56 -24.18 0.78
CA PRO A 32 -25.95 -25.06 -0.22
C PRO A 32 -26.59 -24.97 -1.62
N LEU A 33 -27.80 -24.47 -1.71
CA LEU A 33 -28.54 -24.26 -2.97
C LEU A 33 -28.46 -22.79 -3.45
N GLY A 34 -27.52 -22.00 -2.92
CA GLY A 34 -27.25 -20.63 -3.38
C GLY A 34 -28.27 -19.59 -2.93
N LEU A 35 -29.15 -19.89 -1.94
CA LEU A 35 -30.05 -18.88 -1.38
C LEU A 35 -29.27 -17.95 -0.44
N LEU A 36 -29.22 -16.68 -0.81
CA LEU A 36 -28.60 -15.62 0.01
C LEU A 36 -29.63 -15.05 1.00
N THR A 37 -29.24 -14.96 2.25
CA THR A 37 -30.04 -14.35 3.33
C THR A 37 -29.22 -13.24 3.97
N ALA A 38 -29.70 -11.99 3.85
CA ALA A 38 -29.07 -10.84 4.52
C ALA A 38 -29.23 -10.95 6.05
N ARG A 39 -28.17 -10.56 6.79
CA ARG A 39 -28.15 -10.57 8.26
C ARG A 39 -27.93 -9.19 8.84
N GLN A 40 -26.84 -8.52 8.47
CA GLN A 40 -26.55 -7.15 8.91
C GLN A 40 -25.98 -6.29 7.76
N PRO A 41 -26.10 -4.96 7.87
CA PRO A 41 -25.54 -4.08 6.86
C PRO A 41 -24.03 -4.25 6.68
N GLY A 42 -23.60 -4.31 5.41
CA GLY A 42 -22.17 -4.47 5.10
C GLY A 42 -21.94 -4.89 3.65
N ASP A 43 -20.70 -5.27 3.41
CA ASP A 43 -20.18 -5.69 2.11
C ASP A 43 -19.42 -7.01 2.27
N ALA A 44 -19.85 -8.05 1.56
CA ALA A 44 -19.23 -9.37 1.55
C ALA A 44 -18.99 -9.86 0.13
N GLY A 45 -18.02 -10.75 -0.04
CA GLY A 45 -17.80 -11.49 -1.28
C GLY A 45 -18.49 -12.85 -1.23
N LEU A 46 -19.17 -13.25 -2.29
CA LEU A 46 -19.63 -14.62 -2.50
C LEU A 46 -18.79 -15.26 -3.58
N THR A 47 -18.08 -16.32 -3.22
CA THR A 47 -17.36 -17.18 -4.15
C THR A 47 -18.25 -18.34 -4.55
N ILE A 48 -18.32 -18.61 -5.84
CA ILE A 48 -19.07 -19.70 -6.47
C ILE A 48 -18.06 -20.58 -7.19
N LEU A 49 -18.03 -21.86 -6.85
CA LEU A 49 -17.13 -22.83 -7.44
C LEU A 49 -17.94 -23.91 -8.19
N TYR A 50 -17.59 -24.15 -9.46
CA TYR A 50 -18.13 -25.22 -10.27
C TYR A 50 -17.02 -25.86 -11.09
N ARG A 51 -16.75 -27.19 -10.89
CA ARG A 51 -15.74 -27.96 -11.63
C ARG A 51 -14.40 -27.28 -11.83
N GLY A 52 -13.89 -26.60 -10.79
CA GLY A 52 -12.63 -25.85 -10.85
C GLY A 52 -12.73 -24.42 -11.39
N SER A 53 -13.86 -24.03 -11.98
CA SER A 53 -14.13 -22.63 -12.36
C SER A 53 -14.62 -21.86 -11.15
N VAL A 54 -14.00 -20.70 -10.89
CA VAL A 54 -14.31 -19.83 -9.76
C VAL A 54 -14.92 -18.52 -10.27
N GLN A 55 -16.07 -18.14 -9.71
CA GLN A 55 -16.67 -16.83 -9.91
C GLN A 55 -16.84 -16.15 -8.56
N ALA A 56 -16.61 -14.84 -8.54
CA ALA A 56 -16.84 -14.03 -7.35
C ALA A 56 -17.85 -12.92 -7.65
N ILE A 57 -18.83 -12.77 -6.76
CA ILE A 57 -19.78 -11.67 -6.83
C ILE A 57 -19.79 -10.90 -5.52
N ARG A 58 -20.14 -9.63 -5.62
CA ARG A 58 -20.24 -8.75 -4.47
C ARG A 58 -21.65 -8.79 -3.91
N VAL A 59 -21.77 -8.99 -2.60
CA VAL A 59 -23.01 -8.97 -1.84
C VAL A 59 -23.05 -7.73 -0.99
N LEU A 60 -23.98 -6.81 -1.29
CA LEU A 60 -24.18 -5.58 -0.54
C LEU A 60 -25.50 -5.69 0.25
N VAL A 61 -25.41 -5.47 1.55
CA VAL A 61 -26.59 -5.39 2.43
C VAL A 61 -26.71 -3.95 2.93
N PRO A 62 -27.61 -3.13 2.37
CA PRO A 62 -27.79 -1.76 2.79
C PRO A 62 -28.33 -1.65 4.22
N ALA A 63 -27.89 -0.62 4.94
CA ALA A 63 -28.54 -0.26 6.21
C ALA A 63 -29.97 0.26 5.95
N PRO A 64 -30.91 0.15 6.92
CA PRO A 64 -32.22 0.76 6.80
C PRO A 64 -32.10 2.26 6.54
N ALA A 65 -32.82 2.74 5.54
CA ALA A 65 -32.81 4.16 5.19
C ALA A 65 -33.43 5.00 6.30
N LYS A 66 -32.70 5.98 6.82
CA LYS A 66 -33.17 6.96 7.82
C LYS A 66 -33.57 8.29 7.19
N GLY A 67 -33.72 8.33 5.88
CA GLY A 67 -34.02 9.50 5.05
C GLY A 67 -33.22 9.49 3.74
N PRO A 68 -33.33 10.55 2.93
CA PRO A 68 -32.54 10.65 1.71
C PRO A 68 -31.04 10.73 2.04
N PHE A 69 -30.21 10.08 1.23
CA PHE A 69 -28.77 10.18 1.38
C PHE A 69 -28.33 11.63 1.09
N PRO A 70 -27.49 12.24 1.95
CA PRO A 70 -27.10 13.64 1.79
C PRO A 70 -26.29 13.84 0.51
N SER A 71 -26.41 15.04 -0.10
CA SER A 71 -25.47 15.46 -1.14
C SER A 71 -24.14 15.79 -0.50
N ILE A 72 -23.07 15.14 -0.96
CA ILE A 72 -21.72 15.32 -0.43
C ILE A 72 -20.80 15.59 -1.63
N ASP A 73 -20.10 16.73 -1.59
CA ASP A 73 -19.14 17.07 -2.63
C ASP A 73 -17.87 16.25 -2.47
N ALA A 74 -17.48 15.55 -3.54
CA ALA A 74 -16.26 14.77 -3.60
C ALA A 74 -15.09 15.66 -4.03
N ALA A 75 -14.08 15.80 -3.18
CA ALA A 75 -12.90 16.61 -3.46
C ALA A 75 -11.95 15.94 -4.50
N ASN A 76 -11.97 14.60 -4.59
CA ASN A 76 -11.08 13.84 -5.46
C ASN A 76 -11.72 12.52 -5.92
N ALA A 77 -10.97 11.73 -6.70
CA ALA A 77 -11.46 10.44 -7.22
C ALA A 77 -11.77 9.43 -6.11
N ILE A 78 -10.99 9.42 -5.04
CA ILE A 78 -11.19 8.49 -3.91
C ILE A 78 -12.50 8.81 -3.20
N ASP A 79 -12.78 10.08 -2.94
CA ASP A 79 -14.03 10.51 -2.32
C ASP A 79 -15.24 10.10 -3.16
N ARG A 80 -15.16 10.23 -4.49
CA ARG A 80 -16.25 9.80 -5.39
C ARG A 80 -16.59 8.32 -5.20
N GLU A 81 -15.59 7.46 -5.21
CA GLU A 81 -15.79 6.02 -5.06
C GLU A 81 -16.27 5.65 -3.66
N VAL A 82 -15.69 6.26 -2.63
CA VAL A 82 -16.09 6.04 -1.24
C VAL A 82 -17.53 6.48 -1.00
N PHE A 83 -17.91 7.69 -1.44
CA PHE A 83 -19.28 8.18 -1.24
C PHE A 83 -20.29 7.42 -2.09
N ALA A 84 -19.94 6.98 -3.30
CA ALA A 84 -20.78 6.10 -4.11
C ALA A 84 -21.06 4.78 -3.36
N LYS A 85 -20.02 4.16 -2.76
CA LYS A 85 -20.20 2.93 -1.97
C LYS A 85 -21.04 3.18 -0.71
N LEU A 86 -20.78 4.24 0.04
CA LEU A 86 -21.54 4.60 1.23
C LEU A 86 -23.02 4.83 0.89
N LYS A 87 -23.31 5.46 -0.25
CA LYS A 87 -24.68 5.65 -0.74
C LYS A 87 -25.37 4.31 -1.05
N LEU A 88 -24.68 3.36 -1.69
CA LEU A 88 -25.22 2.01 -1.95
C LEU A 88 -25.55 1.27 -0.65
N LEU A 89 -24.78 1.49 0.41
CA LEU A 89 -24.96 0.86 1.71
C LEU A 89 -25.89 1.65 2.66
N ASN A 90 -26.42 2.80 2.26
CA ASN A 90 -27.15 3.75 3.13
C ASN A 90 -26.37 4.14 4.39
N MET A 91 -25.04 4.18 4.32
CA MET A 91 -24.16 4.56 5.42
C MET A 91 -23.81 6.04 5.32
N ILE A 92 -24.48 6.87 6.11
CA ILE A 92 -24.23 8.33 6.13
C ILE A 92 -22.86 8.58 6.77
N PRO A 93 -21.94 9.30 6.10
CA PRO A 93 -20.66 9.67 6.67
C PRO A 93 -20.81 10.46 7.97
N ALA A 94 -19.88 10.27 8.90
CA ALA A 94 -19.82 11.08 10.10
C ALA A 94 -19.56 12.55 9.75
N LYS A 95 -19.92 13.45 10.68
CA LYS A 95 -19.59 14.87 10.57
C LYS A 95 -18.08 15.06 10.51
N GLN A 96 -17.66 16.18 9.92
CA GLN A 96 -16.25 16.55 9.91
C GLN A 96 -15.67 16.57 11.31
N ALA A 97 -14.47 16.03 11.49
CA ALA A 97 -13.77 15.97 12.76
C ALA A 97 -13.53 17.40 13.33
N SER A 98 -13.58 17.54 14.66
CA SER A 98 -13.20 18.78 15.33
C SER A 98 -11.72 19.12 15.07
N ASP A 99 -11.33 20.35 15.37
CA ASP A 99 -9.94 20.81 15.16
C ASP A 99 -8.93 20.03 16.03
N GLU A 100 -9.31 19.64 17.22
CA GLU A 100 -8.47 18.85 18.13
C GLU A 100 -8.22 17.44 17.55
N VAL A 101 -9.28 16.81 17.07
CA VAL A 101 -9.19 15.46 16.45
C VAL A 101 -8.42 15.54 15.15
N PHE A 102 -8.66 16.56 14.30
CA PHE A 102 -7.94 16.79 13.07
C PHE A 102 -6.45 17.00 13.32
N LEU A 103 -6.11 17.91 14.25
CA LEU A 103 -4.73 18.23 14.60
C LEU A 103 -3.95 16.97 15.00
N ARG A 104 -4.51 16.20 15.94
CA ARG A 104 -3.88 14.96 16.40
C ARG A 104 -3.66 13.97 15.26
N ARG A 105 -4.68 13.74 14.44
CA ARG A 105 -4.61 12.78 13.33
C ARG A 105 -3.61 13.19 12.27
N VAL A 106 -3.65 14.44 11.80
CA VAL A 106 -2.76 14.90 10.73
C VAL A 106 -1.28 14.83 11.11
N TYR A 107 -0.93 15.13 12.37
CA TYR A 107 0.43 14.97 12.87
C TYR A 107 0.88 13.51 12.88
N ILE A 108 0.05 12.62 13.43
CA ILE A 108 0.36 11.18 13.49
C ILE A 108 0.47 10.60 12.07
N ASP A 109 -0.49 10.89 11.19
CA ASP A 109 -0.55 10.30 9.86
C ASP A 109 0.57 10.82 8.93
N THR A 110 1.02 12.08 9.14
CA THR A 110 1.99 12.72 8.25
C THR A 110 3.43 12.52 8.72
N ILE A 111 3.69 12.70 10.03
CA ILE A 111 5.05 12.68 10.59
C ILE A 111 5.24 11.70 11.75
N SER A 112 4.21 10.91 12.09
CA SER A 112 4.20 9.91 13.17
C SER A 112 4.59 10.47 14.55
N GLN A 113 4.28 11.74 14.80
CA GLN A 113 4.48 12.42 16.08
C GLN A 113 3.21 13.14 16.53
N LEU A 114 3.16 13.56 17.78
CA LEU A 114 2.14 14.48 18.27
C LEU A 114 2.63 15.93 18.13
N PRO A 115 1.71 16.90 17.99
CA PRO A 115 2.08 18.32 18.08
C PRO A 115 2.63 18.64 19.47
N THR A 116 3.52 19.61 19.54
CA THR A 116 3.91 20.18 20.83
C THR A 116 2.73 20.93 21.47
N PRO A 117 2.74 21.15 22.79
CA PRO A 117 1.69 21.94 23.46
C PRO A 117 1.54 23.34 22.87
N GLU A 118 2.64 23.97 22.44
CA GLU A 118 2.68 25.29 21.81
C GLU A 118 1.99 25.28 20.45
N GLU A 119 2.37 24.32 19.58
CA GLU A 119 1.74 24.12 18.26
C GLU A 119 0.24 23.84 18.37
N ALA A 120 -0.15 23.06 19.38
CA ALA A 120 -1.56 22.75 19.62
C ALA A 120 -2.34 24.02 20.01
N ARG A 121 -1.81 24.83 20.94
CA ARG A 121 -2.46 26.09 21.37
C ARG A 121 -2.57 27.08 20.21
N GLU A 122 -1.51 27.26 19.43
CA GLU A 122 -1.48 28.14 18.26
C GLU A 122 -2.54 27.73 17.22
N PHE A 123 -2.57 26.45 16.84
CA PHE A 123 -3.53 25.94 15.87
C PHE A 123 -4.98 26.08 16.34
N LEU A 124 -5.27 25.73 17.60
CA LEU A 124 -6.62 25.82 18.14
C LEU A 124 -7.12 27.25 18.30
N ALA A 125 -6.22 28.19 18.67
CA ALA A 125 -6.55 29.61 18.78
C ALA A 125 -6.72 30.31 17.44
N SER A 126 -6.15 29.76 16.35
CA SER A 126 -6.22 30.36 15.02
C SER A 126 -7.64 30.40 14.48
N LYS A 127 -8.06 31.58 13.99
CA LYS A 127 -9.34 31.79 13.29
C LYS A 127 -9.20 31.75 11.76
N ASP A 128 -8.03 31.43 11.24
CA ASP A 128 -7.79 31.34 9.80
C ASP A 128 -8.64 30.20 9.20
N PRO A 129 -9.53 30.49 8.24
CA PRO A 129 -10.35 29.44 7.59
C PRO A 129 -9.51 28.38 6.84
N LYS A 130 -8.26 28.71 6.48
CA LYS A 130 -7.32 27.82 5.80
C LYS A 130 -6.30 27.17 6.74
N LYS A 131 -6.48 27.25 8.05
CA LYS A 131 -5.50 26.72 9.02
C LYS A 131 -5.20 25.22 8.85
N ARG A 132 -6.21 24.42 8.48
CA ARG A 132 -6.04 22.98 8.24
C ARG A 132 -5.18 22.71 6.99
N GLU A 133 -5.46 23.41 5.90
CA GLU A 133 -4.68 23.34 4.65
C GLU A 133 -3.20 23.70 4.89
N LYS A 134 -2.99 24.87 5.51
CA LYS A 134 -1.63 25.35 5.84
C LYS A 134 -0.87 24.40 6.77
N LEU A 135 -1.56 23.75 7.70
CA LEU A 135 -0.95 22.76 8.57
C LEU A 135 -0.54 21.51 7.79
N VAL A 136 -1.37 21.02 6.87
CA VAL A 136 -1.02 19.89 6.01
C VAL A 136 0.23 20.21 5.19
N ASP A 137 0.29 21.39 4.55
CA ASP A 137 1.45 21.82 3.75
C ASP A 137 2.72 21.91 4.61
N LYS A 138 2.61 22.48 5.82
CA LYS A 138 3.72 22.53 6.79
C LYS A 138 4.24 21.14 7.13
N LEU A 139 3.37 20.19 7.39
CA LEU A 139 3.75 18.84 7.79
C LEU A 139 4.28 18.01 6.61
N LEU A 140 3.77 18.19 5.40
CA LEU A 140 4.31 17.56 4.19
C LEU A 140 5.75 18.01 3.89
N ALA A 141 6.08 19.27 4.20
CA ALA A 141 7.44 19.80 4.08
C ALA A 141 8.36 19.42 5.25
N HIS A 142 7.84 18.79 6.31
CA HIS A 142 8.62 18.44 7.49
C HIS A 142 9.57 17.26 7.20
N PRO A 143 10.85 17.29 7.64
CA PRO A 143 11.84 16.23 7.36
C PRO A 143 11.39 14.83 7.80
N LEU A 144 10.58 14.70 8.86
CA LEU A 144 10.06 13.43 9.33
C LEU A 144 9.04 12.83 8.36
N HIS A 145 8.36 13.61 7.52
CA HIS A 145 7.47 13.08 6.50
C HIS A 145 8.21 12.12 5.57
N ALA A 146 9.34 12.56 5.03
CA ALA A 146 10.15 11.71 4.17
C ALA A 146 10.70 10.48 4.91
N ALA A 147 11.06 10.58 6.19
CA ALA A 147 11.54 9.47 7.00
C ALA A 147 10.43 8.42 7.26
N VAL A 148 9.22 8.86 7.61
CA VAL A 148 8.05 7.98 7.83
C VAL A 148 7.71 7.20 6.57
N TRP A 149 7.63 7.88 5.44
CA TRP A 149 7.32 7.23 4.16
C TRP A 149 8.45 6.35 3.66
N ALA A 150 9.73 6.73 3.91
CA ALA A 150 10.86 5.85 3.61
C ALA A 150 10.81 4.55 4.40
N THR A 151 10.40 4.59 5.67
CA THR A 151 10.20 3.38 6.47
C THR A 151 9.11 2.48 5.85
N LYS A 152 7.94 3.05 5.55
CA LYS A 152 6.83 2.31 4.92
C LYS A 152 7.23 1.70 3.56
N LEU A 153 7.89 2.47 2.70
CA LEU A 153 8.34 1.96 1.40
C LEU A 153 9.49 0.96 1.54
N SER A 154 10.36 1.10 2.54
CA SER A 154 11.38 0.10 2.86
C SER A 154 10.74 -1.25 3.20
N ASP A 155 9.69 -1.26 4.02
CA ASP A 155 8.97 -2.49 4.38
C ASP A 155 8.30 -3.10 3.14
N VAL A 156 7.58 -2.29 2.35
CA VAL A 156 6.90 -2.74 1.12
C VAL A 156 7.89 -3.32 0.10
N THR A 157 9.06 -2.70 -0.06
CA THR A 157 10.10 -3.17 -0.99
C THR A 157 10.98 -4.28 -0.42
N GLY A 158 10.73 -4.70 0.83
CA GLY A 158 11.39 -5.85 1.45
C GLY A 158 12.80 -5.57 1.98
N ASN A 159 13.03 -4.36 2.51
CA ASN A 159 14.24 -4.04 3.25
C ASN A 159 14.26 -4.80 4.59
N ASN A 160 14.80 -6.00 4.57
CA ASN A 160 14.99 -6.84 5.75
C ASN A 160 16.48 -7.03 6.00
N THR A 161 16.96 -6.54 7.12
CA THR A 161 18.40 -6.53 7.48
C THR A 161 19.06 -7.90 7.31
N ILE A 162 18.44 -8.97 7.84
CA ILE A 162 19.01 -10.32 7.78
C ILE A 162 18.95 -10.96 6.38
N ALA A 163 18.14 -10.42 5.47
CA ALA A 163 18.03 -10.92 4.11
C ALA A 163 19.00 -10.25 3.13
N LEU A 164 19.73 -9.22 3.58
CA LEU A 164 20.70 -8.51 2.75
C LEU A 164 22.01 -9.29 2.63
N GLU A 165 22.74 -9.01 1.56
CA GLU A 165 24.01 -9.64 1.22
C GLU A 165 25.04 -9.62 2.37
N GLN A 166 25.87 -10.67 2.44
CA GLN A 166 26.99 -10.79 3.38
C GLN A 166 28.08 -9.71 3.14
N PRO A 167 28.92 -9.36 4.11
CA PRO A 167 28.99 -9.97 5.45
C PRO A 167 27.93 -9.41 6.42
N GLN A 168 27.58 -10.22 7.42
CA GLN A 168 26.52 -9.93 8.39
C GLN A 168 26.70 -8.59 9.13
N GLN A 169 27.94 -8.23 9.43
CA GLN A 169 28.28 -6.99 10.14
C GLN A 169 27.87 -5.74 9.37
N LEU A 170 27.76 -5.82 8.04
CA LEU A 170 27.37 -4.70 7.17
C LEU A 170 25.88 -4.65 6.86
N GLN A 171 25.12 -5.69 7.18
CA GLN A 171 23.69 -5.77 6.89
C GLN A 171 22.88 -4.61 7.51
N PRO A 172 23.08 -4.19 8.76
CA PRO A 172 22.37 -3.03 9.33
C PRO A 172 22.68 -1.74 8.56
N ARG A 173 23.95 -1.56 8.14
CA ARG A 173 24.34 -0.39 7.35
C ARG A 173 23.73 -0.40 5.96
N ARG A 174 23.67 -1.55 5.30
CA ARG A 174 22.99 -1.69 4.01
C ARG A 174 21.50 -1.42 4.11
N SER A 175 20.84 -1.89 5.17
CA SER A 175 19.44 -1.58 5.46
C SER A 175 19.23 -0.06 5.66
N GLN A 176 20.12 0.62 6.37
CA GLN A 176 20.10 2.07 6.51
C GLN A 176 20.32 2.78 5.17
N MET A 177 21.29 2.34 4.36
CA MET A 177 21.55 2.90 3.03
C MET A 177 20.32 2.80 2.11
N TRP A 178 19.62 1.67 2.16
CA TRP A 178 18.36 1.48 1.45
C TRP A 178 17.30 2.49 1.89
N HIS A 179 17.07 2.60 3.20
CA HIS A 179 16.14 3.57 3.76
C HIS A 179 16.52 5.02 3.38
N ASP A 180 17.79 5.39 3.50
CA ASP A 180 18.26 6.75 3.21
C ASP A 180 18.12 7.07 1.71
N TRP A 181 18.31 6.08 0.83
CA TRP A 181 18.09 6.24 -0.60
C TRP A 181 16.61 6.57 -0.91
N ILE A 182 15.67 5.83 -0.32
CA ILE A 182 14.24 6.11 -0.47
C ILE A 182 13.88 7.45 0.15
N ARG A 183 14.37 7.75 1.36
CA ARG A 183 14.10 9.00 2.07
C ARG A 183 14.47 10.21 1.25
N LYS A 184 15.64 10.17 0.60
CA LYS A 184 16.06 11.25 -0.28
C LYS A 184 15.09 11.47 -1.44
N ARG A 185 14.64 10.40 -2.12
CA ARG A 185 13.68 10.51 -3.25
C ARG A 185 12.35 11.10 -2.82
N ILE A 186 11.86 10.73 -1.64
CA ILE A 186 10.62 11.30 -1.09
C ILE A 186 10.83 12.78 -0.73
N ALA A 187 11.94 13.12 -0.09
CA ALA A 187 12.27 14.52 0.25
C ALA A 187 12.40 15.40 -1.00
N ASP A 188 12.97 14.85 -2.08
CA ASP A 188 13.12 15.53 -3.37
C ASP A 188 11.82 15.47 -4.22
N ASN A 189 10.74 14.92 -3.68
CA ASN A 189 9.44 14.74 -4.35
C ASN A 189 9.55 14.01 -5.71
N VAL A 190 10.43 13.02 -5.80
CA VAL A 190 10.58 12.18 -7.01
C VAL A 190 9.30 11.39 -7.24
N PRO A 191 8.71 11.38 -8.45
CA PRO A 191 7.50 10.62 -8.75
C PRO A 191 7.65 9.13 -8.40
N TYR A 192 6.63 8.51 -7.80
CA TYR A 192 6.66 7.10 -7.40
C TYR A 192 7.02 6.15 -8.56
N ALA A 193 6.50 6.42 -9.76
CA ALA A 193 6.84 5.63 -10.94
C ALA A 193 8.34 5.67 -11.27
N GLN A 194 9.02 6.81 -11.01
CA GLN A 194 10.46 6.92 -11.21
C GLN A 194 11.22 6.16 -10.11
N ILE A 195 10.78 6.26 -8.84
CA ILE A 195 11.35 5.47 -7.73
C ILE A 195 11.25 3.97 -8.04
N ALA A 196 10.09 3.50 -8.47
CA ALA A 196 9.89 2.09 -8.85
C ALA A 196 10.82 1.68 -10.02
N ARG A 197 10.94 2.52 -11.04
CA ARG A 197 11.85 2.27 -12.18
C ARG A 197 13.30 2.17 -11.72
N ASP A 198 13.77 3.12 -10.89
CA ASP A 198 15.16 3.19 -10.41
C ASP A 198 15.51 2.00 -9.48
N ILE A 199 14.51 1.35 -8.88
CA ILE A 199 14.68 0.10 -8.14
C ILE A 199 14.73 -1.09 -9.10
N LEU A 200 13.77 -1.18 -10.02
CA LEU A 200 13.59 -2.36 -10.88
C LEU A 200 14.68 -2.49 -11.95
N THR A 201 15.21 -1.36 -12.44
CA THR A 201 16.28 -1.36 -13.47
C THR A 201 17.68 -1.18 -12.87
N ALA A 202 17.81 -1.30 -11.56
CA ALA A 202 19.08 -1.08 -10.87
C ALA A 202 20.15 -2.07 -11.30
N THR A 203 21.36 -1.56 -11.52
CA THR A 203 22.59 -2.32 -11.72
C THR A 203 23.64 -1.88 -10.70
N SER A 204 24.61 -2.75 -10.39
CA SER A 204 25.69 -2.40 -9.48
C SER A 204 26.54 -1.24 -9.98
N LEU A 205 26.81 -1.19 -11.29
CA LEU A 205 27.61 -0.14 -11.94
C LEU A 205 26.88 1.22 -11.97
N ASP A 206 25.54 1.20 -12.05
CA ASP A 206 24.72 2.42 -12.04
C ASP A 206 25.10 3.45 -13.14
N GLY A 207 25.65 2.95 -14.26
CA GLY A 207 26.15 3.74 -15.38
C GLY A 207 27.56 4.30 -15.20
N MET A 208 28.24 3.98 -14.08
CA MET A 208 29.63 4.35 -13.82
C MET A 208 30.61 3.52 -14.68
N THR A 209 31.77 4.09 -15.00
CA THR A 209 32.89 3.30 -15.50
C THR A 209 33.44 2.36 -14.38
N PRO A 210 34.21 1.32 -14.72
CA PRO A 210 34.83 0.46 -13.71
C PRO A 210 35.67 1.24 -12.69
N GLU A 211 36.41 2.23 -13.13
CA GLU A 211 37.29 3.05 -12.29
C GLU A 211 36.48 3.91 -11.32
N GLU A 212 35.40 4.55 -11.81
CA GLU A 212 34.46 5.35 -11.00
C GLU A 212 33.77 4.45 -9.98
N PHE A 213 33.33 3.26 -10.38
CA PHE A 213 32.71 2.29 -9.48
C PHE A 213 33.64 1.84 -8.36
N ILE A 214 34.91 1.55 -8.67
CA ILE A 214 35.92 1.19 -7.63
C ILE A 214 36.15 2.35 -6.68
N ALA A 215 36.32 3.59 -7.19
CA ALA A 215 36.53 4.77 -6.38
C ALA A 215 35.32 5.05 -5.45
N PHE A 216 34.10 4.95 -6.00
CA PHE A 216 32.85 5.10 -5.26
C PHE A 216 32.74 4.08 -4.12
N ASN A 217 32.96 2.77 -4.41
CA ASN A 217 32.85 1.74 -3.39
C ASN A 217 33.91 1.87 -2.31
N LYS A 218 35.16 2.24 -2.63
CA LYS A 218 36.21 2.50 -1.65
C LYS A 218 35.83 3.65 -0.70
N LYS A 219 35.25 4.73 -1.25
CA LYS A 219 34.71 5.84 -0.45
C LYS A 219 33.56 5.37 0.44
N LEU A 220 32.64 4.60 -0.11
CA LEU A 220 31.48 4.07 0.58
C LEU A 220 31.86 3.15 1.75
N GLU A 221 32.84 2.26 1.55
CA GLU A 221 33.38 1.39 2.60
C GLU A 221 33.94 2.21 3.77
N GLY A 222 34.71 3.28 3.48
CA GLY A 222 35.19 4.20 4.50
C GLY A 222 34.08 4.91 5.28
N GLN A 223 32.97 5.23 4.62
CA GLN A 223 31.78 5.81 5.27
C GLN A 223 31.00 4.77 6.10
N MET A 224 30.89 3.54 5.60
CA MET A 224 30.20 2.46 6.32
C MET A 224 30.87 2.09 7.64
N ALA A 225 32.16 2.33 7.78
CA ALA A 225 32.91 2.11 9.02
C ALA A 225 32.60 3.15 10.12
N LYS A 226 31.89 4.23 9.80
CA LYS A 226 31.60 5.35 10.70
C LYS A 226 30.08 5.50 10.89
N PRO A 227 29.60 6.03 12.05
CA PRO A 227 28.20 6.44 12.20
C PRO A 227 27.84 7.56 11.20
N GLY A 228 26.57 7.66 10.83
CA GLY A 228 26.05 8.72 9.98
C GLY A 228 25.57 8.24 8.60
N SER A 229 25.17 9.18 7.74
CA SER A 229 24.75 8.90 6.36
C SER A 229 25.93 8.52 5.48
N THR A 230 25.64 7.90 4.35
CA THR A 230 26.62 7.55 3.31
C THR A 230 26.20 8.17 1.98
N ASP A 231 27.14 8.28 1.04
CA ASP A 231 26.87 8.77 -0.31
C ASP A 231 26.03 7.79 -1.14
N TYR A 232 25.67 6.63 -0.59
CA TYR A 232 24.80 5.67 -1.29
C TYR A 232 23.46 6.29 -1.70
N SER A 233 22.91 7.20 -0.90
CA SER A 233 21.69 7.92 -1.24
C SER A 233 21.79 8.77 -2.50
N GLU A 234 23.01 9.10 -2.96
CA GLU A 234 23.26 9.84 -4.20
C GLU A 234 23.30 8.95 -5.45
N LYS A 235 23.38 7.62 -5.29
CA LYS A 235 23.29 6.71 -6.42
C LYS A 235 21.97 6.92 -7.16
N LYS A 236 22.01 6.78 -8.49
CA LYS A 236 20.83 6.89 -9.34
C LYS A 236 19.80 5.79 -9.04
N THR A 237 20.26 4.57 -8.79
CA THR A 237 19.43 3.37 -8.64
C THR A 237 19.67 2.66 -7.30
N LEU A 238 18.71 1.82 -6.87
CA LEU A 238 18.77 1.03 -5.63
C LEU A 238 19.15 -0.41 -5.91
N ASP A 239 20.42 -0.68 -6.17
CA ASP A 239 20.90 -2.04 -6.45
C ASP A 239 20.83 -3.00 -5.26
N LEU A 240 20.75 -2.49 -4.02
CA LEU A 240 20.54 -3.29 -2.81
C LEU A 240 19.23 -4.10 -2.85
N PHE A 241 18.22 -3.68 -3.62
CA PHE A 241 16.99 -4.44 -3.82
C PHE A 241 17.28 -5.84 -4.36
N TRP A 242 18.24 -5.98 -5.27
CA TRP A 242 18.64 -7.22 -5.94
C TRP A 242 19.74 -8.01 -5.19
N ARG A 243 20.42 -7.40 -4.22
CA ARG A 243 21.54 -7.97 -3.49
C ARG A 243 21.06 -8.66 -2.21
N ARG A 244 20.85 -9.97 -2.29
CA ARG A 244 20.34 -10.78 -1.17
C ARG A 244 21.42 -11.74 -0.65
N GLN A 245 21.28 -12.14 0.62
CA GLN A 245 22.18 -13.09 1.28
C GLN A 245 22.19 -14.44 0.56
N GLN A 246 21.04 -14.90 0.13
CA GLN A 246 20.87 -16.16 -0.60
C GLN A 246 20.47 -15.87 -2.03
N GLN A 247 20.83 -16.79 -2.94
CA GLN A 247 20.36 -16.73 -4.31
C GLN A 247 18.84 -16.86 -4.33
N VAL A 248 18.18 -15.91 -4.92
CA VAL A 248 16.71 -15.89 -5.04
C VAL A 248 16.36 -16.41 -6.45
N PRO A 249 15.54 -17.47 -6.57
CA PRO A 249 15.03 -17.95 -7.85
C PRO A 249 14.25 -16.86 -8.58
N ILE A 250 14.23 -16.93 -9.92
CA ILE A 250 13.62 -15.89 -10.76
C ILE A 250 12.11 -15.75 -10.51
N GLU A 251 11.44 -16.86 -10.22
CA GLU A 251 10.00 -16.88 -9.88
C GLU A 251 9.72 -16.08 -8.61
N GLN A 252 10.56 -16.24 -7.58
CA GLN A 252 10.44 -15.49 -6.34
C GLN A 252 10.77 -14.00 -6.52
N TRP A 253 11.62 -13.64 -7.50
CA TRP A 253 11.80 -12.24 -7.86
C TRP A 253 10.53 -11.66 -8.47
N GLY A 254 9.85 -12.41 -9.35
CA GLY A 254 8.54 -12.03 -9.88
C GLY A 254 7.52 -11.76 -8.78
N GLU A 255 7.44 -12.65 -7.78
CA GLU A 255 6.57 -12.47 -6.61
C GLU A 255 6.90 -11.22 -5.81
N LYS A 256 8.19 -11.02 -5.48
CA LYS A 256 8.65 -9.84 -4.72
C LYS A 256 8.34 -8.53 -5.45
N VAL A 257 8.57 -8.48 -6.74
CA VAL A 257 8.28 -7.31 -7.59
C VAL A 257 6.77 -7.06 -7.67
N ALA A 258 5.98 -8.10 -7.90
CA ALA A 258 4.52 -7.99 -7.97
C ALA A 258 3.92 -7.53 -6.64
N ALA A 259 4.37 -8.10 -5.53
CA ALA A 259 3.92 -7.70 -4.19
C ALA A 259 4.30 -6.25 -3.87
N ALA A 260 5.55 -5.84 -4.16
CA ALA A 260 6.05 -4.51 -3.82
C ALA A 260 5.46 -3.38 -4.68
N PHE A 261 5.25 -3.61 -5.98
CA PHE A 261 4.93 -2.53 -6.92
C PHE A 261 3.55 -2.65 -7.58
N LEU A 262 2.95 -3.84 -7.59
CA LEU A 262 1.62 -4.07 -8.17
C LEU A 262 0.55 -4.41 -7.10
N GLY A 263 0.96 -4.66 -5.85
CA GLY A 263 0.05 -5.09 -4.79
C GLY A 263 -0.59 -6.46 -5.03
N VAL A 264 0.04 -7.29 -5.85
CA VAL A 264 -0.47 -8.61 -6.25
C VAL A 264 0.41 -9.70 -5.66
N ARG A 265 -0.20 -10.72 -5.08
CA ARG A 265 0.48 -11.94 -4.61
C ARG A 265 0.43 -13.00 -5.70
N LEU A 266 1.60 -13.45 -6.15
CA LEU A 266 1.73 -14.42 -7.24
C LEU A 266 2.06 -15.84 -6.76
N GLU A 267 2.18 -16.09 -5.45
CA GLU A 267 2.55 -17.41 -4.91
C GLU A 267 1.59 -18.52 -5.39
N CYS A 268 0.29 -18.23 -5.50
CA CYS A 268 -0.69 -19.20 -5.99
C CYS A 268 -0.57 -19.45 -7.50
N ALA A 269 -0.08 -18.49 -8.26
CA ALA A 269 0.05 -18.59 -9.72
C ALA A 269 1.18 -19.55 -10.17
N GLN A 270 2.06 -19.98 -9.28
CA GLN A 270 3.07 -21.00 -9.57
C GLN A 270 2.44 -22.37 -9.88
N CYS A 271 1.30 -22.68 -9.28
CA CYS A 271 0.63 -23.97 -9.39
C CYS A 271 -0.68 -23.91 -10.20
N HIS A 272 -1.26 -22.73 -10.35
CA HIS A 272 -2.54 -22.52 -11.03
C HIS A 272 -2.36 -21.62 -12.24
N LYS A 273 -2.80 -22.16 -13.41
CA LYS A 273 -2.84 -21.41 -14.68
C LYS A 273 -4.13 -20.61 -14.79
#